data_52fb4f3052796f1755059e24d9849d26
#
_entry.id   52fb4f3052796f1755059e24d9849d26
#
_cell.length_a   1.000
_cell.length_b   1.000
_cell.length_c   1.000
_cell.angle_alpha   90.00
_cell.angle_beta   90.00
_cell.angle_gamma   90.00
#
_symmetry.space_group_name_H-M   'P 1'
#
loop_
_entity.id
_entity.type
_entity.pdbx_description
1 polymer ?
#
loop_
_entity_poly.entity_id
_entity_poly.type
_entity_poly.pdbx_seq_one_letter_code
_entity_poly.pdbx_strand_id
1 'polypeptide(L)'
;METIEKLSKEKLPMITVLAGEDLGQYSQAKEKFLKQIGFDPSDLTYSYFDMSETDYQDAELDLESMPFFADEKVVIFDHFADMTTAKKSYLDEKELKRLENYLESPVETTRLVLMSAGKLDGKRRLVKLLKRDAMVLEASPLKDAELRTYFQKQAHQEGLTFDTGVFEELLIKSNFDFSDVQKNLAFLKGYKTEGIISSQDIADAIPK
;
A
#
# COMPACT_ATOMS: atom_id res chain seq x y z
N MET A 1 4.51 -7.96 4.90
CA MET A 1 3.73 -8.54 3.79
C MET A 1 2.93 -9.78 4.18
N GLU A 2 3.46 -10.66 5.01
CA GLU A 2 2.69 -11.81 5.54
C GLU A 2 1.39 -11.40 6.26
N THR A 3 1.37 -10.22 6.88
CA THR A 3 0.18 -9.71 7.58
C THR A 3 -0.97 -9.39 6.63
N ILE A 4 -0.67 -8.85 5.44
CA ILE A 4 -1.69 -8.51 4.43
C ILE A 4 -2.35 -9.78 3.88
N GLU A 5 -1.57 -10.83 3.62
CA GLU A 5 -2.08 -12.09 3.07
C GLU A 5 -3.08 -12.81 3.99
N LYS A 6 -3.08 -12.48 5.28
CA LYS A 6 -4.00 -13.05 6.28
C LYS A 6 -5.26 -12.21 6.52
N LEU A 7 -5.37 -11.07 5.85
CA LEU A 7 -6.52 -10.17 6.01
C LEU A 7 -7.70 -10.63 5.16
N SER A 8 -8.88 -10.26 5.63
CA SER A 8 -10.13 -10.28 4.90
C SER A 8 -10.99 -9.13 5.41
N LYS A 9 -12.09 -8.81 4.72
CA LYS A 9 -13.01 -7.76 5.18
C LYS A 9 -13.47 -7.98 6.62
N GLU A 10 -13.81 -9.22 6.98
CA GLU A 10 -14.29 -9.59 8.31
C GLU A 10 -13.22 -9.53 9.40
N LYS A 11 -11.94 -9.58 9.01
CA LYS A 11 -10.80 -9.52 9.91
C LYS A 11 -10.22 -8.12 10.09
N LEU A 12 -10.76 -7.13 9.37
CA LEU A 12 -10.31 -5.75 9.57
C LEU A 12 -10.62 -5.27 10.98
N PRO A 13 -9.63 -4.68 11.68
CA PRO A 13 -9.92 -3.98 12.93
C PRO A 13 -10.68 -2.69 12.66
N MET A 14 -11.10 -1.99 13.70
CA MET A 14 -11.84 -0.73 13.56
C MET A 14 -11.05 0.34 12.81
N ILE A 15 -9.72 0.33 12.93
CA ILE A 15 -8.85 1.29 12.24
C ILE A 15 -7.63 0.56 11.67
N THR A 16 -7.35 0.78 10.39
CA THR A 16 -6.19 0.26 9.69
C THR A 16 -5.46 1.40 8.98
N VAL A 17 -4.13 1.38 9.03
CA VAL A 17 -3.27 2.32 8.34
C VAL A 17 -2.38 1.57 7.37
N LEU A 18 -2.33 2.04 6.13
CA LEU A 18 -1.38 1.57 5.12
C LEU A 18 -0.57 2.76 4.61
N ALA A 19 0.74 2.72 4.83
CA ALA A 19 1.66 3.75 4.39
C ALA A 19 2.95 3.14 3.86
N GLY A 20 3.72 3.91 3.12
CA GLY A 20 5.01 3.46 2.61
C GLY A 20 5.78 4.57 1.94
N GLU A 21 7.06 4.67 2.30
CA GLU A 21 7.98 5.69 1.79
C GLU A 21 8.41 5.40 0.35
N ASP A 22 8.66 4.12 0.04
CA ASP A 22 8.95 3.69 -1.32
C ASP A 22 7.65 3.53 -2.11
N LEU A 23 7.50 4.33 -3.17
CA LEU A 23 6.26 4.39 -3.94
C LEU A 23 5.92 3.05 -4.62
N GLY A 24 6.91 2.34 -5.14
CA GLY A 24 6.70 1.04 -5.79
C GLY A 24 6.24 -0.03 -4.81
N GLN A 25 6.86 -0.11 -3.64
CA GLN A 25 6.47 -1.03 -2.58
C GLN A 25 5.08 -0.69 -2.03
N TYR A 26 4.82 0.60 -1.79
CA TYR A 26 3.51 1.06 -1.33
C TYR A 26 2.40 0.72 -2.33
N SER A 27 2.60 1.01 -3.61
CA SER A 27 1.60 0.72 -4.65
C SER A 27 1.27 -0.76 -4.73
N GLN A 28 2.27 -1.62 -4.61
CA GLN A 28 2.06 -3.06 -4.59
C GLN A 28 1.35 -3.53 -3.33
N ALA A 29 1.73 -3.01 -2.16
CA ALA A 29 1.08 -3.33 -0.90
C ALA A 29 -0.40 -2.88 -0.91
N LYS A 30 -0.68 -1.70 -1.46
CA LYS A 30 -2.03 -1.17 -1.63
C LYS A 30 -2.90 -2.06 -2.52
N GLU A 31 -2.38 -2.47 -3.67
CA GLU A 31 -3.09 -3.36 -4.58
C GLU A 31 -3.44 -4.70 -3.91
N LYS A 32 -2.46 -5.32 -3.24
CA LYS A 32 -2.68 -6.56 -2.47
C LYS A 32 -3.69 -6.37 -1.34
N PHE A 33 -3.59 -5.28 -0.60
CA PHE A 33 -4.49 -4.97 0.51
C PHE A 33 -5.94 -4.83 0.03
N LEU A 34 -6.18 -4.02 -1.00
CA LEU A 34 -7.52 -3.80 -1.54
C LEU A 34 -8.12 -5.09 -2.10
N LYS A 35 -7.32 -5.90 -2.78
CA LYS A 35 -7.74 -7.22 -3.27
C LYS A 35 -8.09 -8.15 -2.11
N GLN A 36 -7.27 -8.16 -1.07
CA GLN A 36 -7.44 -9.06 0.07
C GLN A 36 -8.69 -8.75 0.89
N ILE A 37 -9.06 -7.49 1.03
CA ILE A 37 -10.30 -7.09 1.68
C ILE A 37 -11.52 -7.15 0.75
N GLY A 38 -11.34 -7.52 -0.52
CA GLY A 38 -12.43 -7.63 -1.50
C GLY A 38 -13.02 -6.29 -1.92
N PHE A 39 -12.21 -5.23 -1.95
CA PHE A 39 -12.70 -3.91 -2.35
C PHE A 39 -13.30 -3.92 -3.74
N ASP A 40 -14.54 -3.44 -3.85
CA ASP A 40 -15.28 -3.28 -5.10
C ASP A 40 -15.97 -1.90 -5.06
N PRO A 41 -15.66 -0.99 -6.00
CA PRO A 41 -16.29 0.33 -6.05
C PRO A 41 -17.82 0.30 -6.21
N SER A 42 -18.37 -0.78 -6.75
CA SER A 42 -19.82 -0.96 -6.93
C SER A 42 -20.54 -1.49 -5.68
N ASP A 43 -19.79 -2.01 -4.71
CA ASP A 43 -20.34 -2.53 -3.46
C ASP A 43 -20.62 -1.38 -2.49
N LEU A 44 -21.90 -1.18 -2.15
CA LEU A 44 -22.37 -0.10 -1.28
C LEU A 44 -21.92 -0.25 0.18
N THR A 45 -21.31 -1.36 0.56
CA THR A 45 -20.69 -1.54 1.89
C THR A 45 -19.30 -0.95 2.00
N TYR A 46 -18.75 -0.45 0.90
CA TYR A 46 -17.49 0.29 0.83
C TYR A 46 -17.74 1.73 0.44
N SER A 47 -17.11 2.65 1.15
CA SER A 47 -17.01 4.07 0.78
C SER A 47 -15.55 4.40 0.53
N TYR A 48 -15.27 5.02 -0.61
CA TYR A 48 -13.92 5.41 -1.00
C TYR A 48 -13.85 6.91 -1.22
N PHE A 49 -12.91 7.55 -0.55
CA PHE A 49 -12.66 8.98 -0.68
C PHE A 49 -11.19 9.23 -1.01
N ASP A 50 -10.95 9.90 -2.12
CA ASP A 50 -9.64 10.49 -2.41
C ASP A 50 -9.52 11.80 -1.62
N MET A 51 -8.76 11.78 -0.55
CA MET A 51 -8.65 12.92 0.38
C MET A 51 -7.88 14.10 -0.20
N SER A 52 -7.19 13.90 -1.33
CA SER A 52 -6.55 15.01 -2.07
C SER A 52 -7.55 15.85 -2.87
N GLU A 53 -8.76 15.34 -3.10
CA GLU A 53 -9.79 15.98 -3.93
C GLU A 53 -11.12 16.14 -3.21
N THR A 54 -11.34 15.44 -2.11
CA THR A 54 -12.59 15.42 -1.36
C THR A 54 -12.57 16.42 -0.21
N ASP A 55 -13.67 17.15 -0.03
CA ASP A 55 -13.86 17.93 1.18
C ASP A 55 -14.01 16.98 2.39
N TYR A 56 -13.23 17.22 3.45
CA TYR A 56 -13.26 16.38 4.64
C TYR A 56 -14.64 16.25 5.25
N GLN A 57 -15.46 17.30 5.19
CA GLN A 57 -16.82 17.27 5.74
C GLN A 57 -17.69 16.20 5.09
N ASP A 58 -17.55 15.99 3.78
CA ASP A 58 -18.28 14.94 3.07
C ASP A 58 -17.84 13.54 3.50
N ALA A 59 -16.54 13.34 3.64
CA ALA A 59 -15.98 12.10 4.14
C ALA A 59 -16.35 11.83 5.61
N GLU A 60 -16.35 12.87 6.44
CA GLU A 60 -16.73 12.79 7.86
C GLU A 60 -18.21 12.39 8.03
N LEU A 61 -19.11 12.92 7.22
CA LEU A 61 -20.53 12.55 7.26
C LEU A 61 -20.73 11.06 7.03
N ASP A 62 -20.03 10.49 6.05
CA ASP A 62 -20.11 9.06 5.79
C ASP A 62 -19.44 8.24 6.90
N LEU A 63 -18.28 8.69 7.39
CA LEU A 63 -17.55 8.03 8.47
C LEU A 63 -18.41 7.89 9.75
N GLU A 64 -19.15 8.91 10.10
CA GLU A 64 -19.99 8.96 11.29
C GLU A 64 -21.38 8.33 11.11
N SER A 65 -21.80 8.07 9.87
CA SER A 65 -23.10 7.49 9.59
C SER A 65 -23.14 5.98 9.83
N MET A 66 -24.32 5.47 10.16
CA MET A 66 -24.54 4.03 10.31
C MET A 66 -24.66 3.36 8.93
N PRO A 67 -24.24 2.09 8.77
CA PRO A 67 -24.44 1.38 7.52
C PRO A 67 -25.92 1.11 7.24
N PHE A 68 -26.33 1.27 5.96
CA PHE A 68 -27.73 1.08 5.54
C PHE A 68 -28.03 -0.33 5.03
N PHE A 69 -27.02 -1.01 4.45
CA PHE A 69 -27.23 -2.24 3.68
C PHE A 69 -26.54 -3.47 4.28
N ALA A 70 -25.79 -3.30 5.36
CA ALA A 70 -25.06 -4.36 6.02
C ALA A 70 -24.87 -4.04 7.51
N ASP A 71 -24.43 -5.02 8.26
CA ASP A 71 -24.11 -4.84 9.68
C ASP A 71 -22.84 -3.99 9.89
N GLU A 72 -21.95 -4.01 8.92
CA GLU A 72 -20.69 -3.27 8.93
C GLU A 72 -20.42 -2.62 7.57
N LYS A 73 -19.68 -1.51 7.59
CA LYS A 73 -19.14 -0.87 6.38
C LYS A 73 -17.65 -0.60 6.50
N VAL A 74 -16.99 -0.51 5.36
CA VAL A 74 -15.59 -0.10 5.24
C VAL A 74 -15.53 1.30 4.63
N VAL A 75 -14.86 2.22 5.31
CA VAL A 75 -14.60 3.58 4.81
C VAL A 75 -13.10 3.72 4.54
N ILE A 76 -12.76 4.07 3.32
CA ILE A 76 -11.37 4.20 2.88
C ILE A 76 -11.07 5.67 2.61
N PHE A 77 -10.10 6.23 3.33
CA PHE A 77 -9.48 7.52 3.07
C PHE A 77 -8.16 7.28 2.35
N ASP A 78 -8.16 7.45 1.04
CA ASP A 78 -6.97 7.31 0.20
C ASP A 78 -6.26 8.65 0.01
N HIS A 79 -4.98 8.62 -0.30
CA HIS A 79 -4.14 9.82 -0.43
C HIS A 79 -4.19 10.73 0.81
N PHE A 80 -4.28 10.11 1.99
CA PHE A 80 -4.37 10.81 3.26
C PHE A 80 -2.99 11.26 3.73
N ALA A 81 -2.40 12.24 3.02
CA ALA A 81 -1.07 12.75 3.26
C ALA A 81 -0.88 13.43 4.63
N ASP A 82 -1.97 13.83 5.29
CA ASP A 82 -1.94 14.51 6.59
C ASP A 82 -1.33 13.67 7.72
N MET A 83 -1.23 12.36 7.56
CA MET A 83 -0.54 11.48 8.50
C MET A 83 0.95 11.27 8.16
N THR A 84 1.43 11.86 7.08
CA THR A 84 2.80 11.67 6.59
C THR A 84 3.67 12.89 6.81
N THR A 85 4.95 12.75 6.50
CA THR A 85 5.93 13.86 6.50
C THR A 85 5.78 14.81 5.32
N ALA A 86 4.82 14.58 4.43
CA ALA A 86 4.54 15.46 3.30
C ALA A 86 4.18 16.88 3.78
N LYS A 87 4.65 17.87 3.04
CA LYS A 87 4.39 19.28 3.38
C LYS A 87 2.95 19.71 3.14
N LYS A 88 2.26 19.04 2.22
CA LYS A 88 0.87 19.34 1.88
C LYS A 88 -0.08 18.73 2.89
N SER A 89 -0.96 19.55 3.43
CA SER A 89 -2.02 19.16 4.35
C SER A 89 -3.37 19.48 3.72
N TYR A 90 -4.33 18.57 3.82
CA TYR A 90 -5.67 18.73 3.27
C TYR A 90 -6.71 19.09 4.34
N LEU A 91 -6.49 18.67 5.59
CA LEU A 91 -7.34 18.98 6.71
C LEU A 91 -6.84 20.21 7.47
N ASP A 92 -7.77 21.07 7.90
CA ASP A 92 -7.42 22.14 8.83
C ASP A 92 -7.26 21.60 10.27
N GLU A 93 -6.84 22.44 11.20
CA GLU A 93 -6.61 22.05 12.60
C GLU A 93 -7.88 21.55 13.29
N LYS A 94 -9.03 22.12 12.97
CA LYS A 94 -10.31 21.74 13.55
C LYS A 94 -10.77 20.37 13.02
N GLU A 95 -10.59 20.15 11.73
CA GLU A 95 -10.89 18.88 11.06
C GLU A 95 -10.00 17.76 11.58
N LEU A 96 -8.69 18.02 11.71
CA LEU A 96 -7.75 17.07 12.32
C LEU A 96 -8.16 16.70 13.74
N LYS A 97 -8.56 17.70 14.55
CA LYS A 97 -9.01 17.45 15.91
C LYS A 97 -10.29 16.60 15.96
N ARG A 98 -11.21 16.82 15.05
CA ARG A 98 -12.43 15.98 14.96
C ARG A 98 -12.09 14.55 14.58
N LEU A 99 -11.17 14.35 13.62
CA LEU A 99 -10.71 13.01 13.27
C LEU A 99 -9.99 12.33 14.45
N GLU A 100 -9.14 13.05 15.16
CA GLU A 100 -8.48 12.52 16.37
C GLU A 100 -9.50 12.09 17.43
N ASN A 101 -10.56 12.89 17.65
CA ASN A 101 -11.65 12.54 18.57
C ASN A 101 -12.42 11.29 18.09
N TYR A 102 -12.65 11.16 16.78
CA TYR A 102 -13.25 9.96 16.22
C TYR A 102 -12.41 8.71 16.51
N LEU A 103 -11.08 8.81 16.34
CA LEU A 103 -10.17 7.69 16.60
C LEU A 103 -10.17 7.21 18.05
N GLU A 104 -10.48 8.10 18.99
CA GLU A 104 -10.59 7.74 20.41
C GLU A 104 -11.90 6.99 20.73
N SER A 105 -12.95 7.22 19.96
CA SER A 105 -14.26 6.58 20.14
C SER A 105 -14.90 6.29 18.77
N PRO A 106 -14.33 5.37 18.00
CA PRO A 106 -14.82 5.07 16.64
C PRO A 106 -16.17 4.38 16.67
N VAL A 107 -16.92 4.51 15.57
CA VAL A 107 -18.20 3.81 15.36
C VAL A 107 -17.91 2.31 15.19
N GLU A 108 -18.52 1.48 16.03
CA GLU A 108 -18.26 0.03 16.10
C GLU A 108 -18.56 -0.70 14.78
N THR A 109 -19.53 -0.22 14.02
CA THR A 109 -19.97 -0.83 12.76
C THR A 109 -19.18 -0.33 11.55
N THR A 110 -18.21 0.55 11.76
CA THR A 110 -17.38 1.13 10.69
C THR A 110 -15.93 0.66 10.81
N ARG A 111 -15.36 0.19 9.70
CA ARG A 111 -13.94 -0.13 9.56
C ARG A 111 -13.29 0.98 8.76
N LEU A 112 -12.50 1.82 9.43
CA LEU A 112 -11.78 2.93 8.80
C LEU A 112 -10.41 2.46 8.31
N VAL A 113 -10.12 2.75 7.05
CA VAL A 113 -8.82 2.49 6.42
C VAL A 113 -8.22 3.81 5.96
N LEU A 114 -7.04 4.14 6.47
CA LEU A 114 -6.27 5.32 6.07
C LEU A 114 -5.09 4.88 5.23
N MET A 115 -5.00 5.36 4.00
CA MET A 115 -3.92 5.00 3.08
C MET A 115 -3.21 6.24 2.56
N SER A 116 -1.89 6.20 2.49
CA SER A 116 -1.09 7.20 1.79
C SER A 116 0.31 6.67 1.48
N ALA A 117 0.82 7.00 0.30
CA ALA A 117 2.26 6.97 0.06
C ALA A 117 2.93 7.98 1.00
N GLY A 118 4.14 7.69 1.42
CA GLY A 118 4.93 8.55 2.31
C GLY A 118 5.22 7.90 3.65
N LYS A 119 6.12 8.52 4.38
CA LYS A 119 6.52 8.09 5.72
C LYS A 119 5.57 8.68 6.75
N LEU A 120 5.11 7.87 7.70
CA LEU A 120 4.31 8.35 8.83
C LEU A 120 5.11 9.36 9.66
N ASP A 121 4.50 10.49 9.97
CA ASP A 121 5.12 11.52 10.80
C ASP A 121 4.84 11.25 12.29
N GLY A 122 5.75 10.55 12.94
CA GLY A 122 5.62 10.16 14.35
C GLY A 122 5.57 11.33 15.36
N LYS A 123 5.81 12.54 14.93
CA LYS A 123 5.69 13.75 15.76
C LYS A 123 4.25 14.24 15.88
N ARG A 124 3.41 13.90 14.90
CA ARG A 124 1.99 14.31 14.87
C ARG A 124 1.18 13.53 15.89
N ARG A 125 0.28 14.23 16.60
CA ARG A 125 -0.65 13.60 17.55
C ARG A 125 -1.50 12.53 16.87
N LEU A 126 -2.02 12.83 15.68
CA LEU A 126 -2.78 11.89 14.87
C LEU A 126 -2.04 10.55 14.71
N VAL A 127 -0.77 10.60 14.31
CA VAL A 127 0.04 9.40 14.09
C VAL A 127 0.32 8.65 15.40
N LYS A 128 0.52 9.37 16.51
CA LYS A 128 0.67 8.72 17.83
C LYS A 128 -0.58 7.94 18.22
N LEU A 129 -1.76 8.49 17.98
CA LEU A 129 -3.04 7.80 18.21
C LEU A 129 -3.18 6.58 17.30
N LEU A 130 -2.85 6.70 16.01
CA LEU A 130 -2.90 5.59 15.07
C LEU A 130 -1.95 4.45 15.46
N LYS A 131 -0.72 4.78 15.84
CA LYS A 131 0.25 3.77 16.30
C LYS A 131 -0.17 3.06 17.58
N ARG A 132 -0.93 3.73 18.44
CA ARG A 132 -1.48 3.14 19.67
C ARG A 132 -2.65 2.22 19.39
N ASP A 133 -3.61 2.61 18.55
CA ASP A 133 -4.93 2.00 18.46
C ASP A 133 -5.22 1.29 17.14
N ALA A 134 -4.49 1.60 16.07
CA ALA A 134 -4.72 1.04 14.75
C ALA A 134 -3.79 -0.14 14.42
N MET A 135 -4.20 -0.95 13.47
CA MET A 135 -3.28 -1.86 12.79
C MET A 135 -2.49 -1.05 11.77
N VAL A 136 -1.20 -0.90 11.99
CA VAL A 136 -0.32 -0.11 11.11
C VAL A 136 0.49 -1.03 10.21
N LEU A 137 0.24 -0.91 8.91
CA LEU A 137 0.98 -1.60 7.85
C LEU A 137 1.87 -0.56 7.16
N GLU A 138 3.12 -0.49 7.56
CA GLU A 138 4.10 0.45 7.00
C GLU A 138 5.12 -0.29 6.16
N ALA A 139 5.11 -0.04 4.84
CA ALA A 139 6.09 -0.58 3.92
C ALA A 139 7.37 0.27 3.99
N SER A 140 8.34 -0.19 4.76
CA SER A 140 9.68 0.43 4.82
C SER A 140 10.51 0.03 3.59
N PRO A 141 11.40 0.91 3.08
CA PRO A 141 12.27 0.56 1.97
C PRO A 141 13.09 -0.70 2.27
N LEU A 142 13.07 -1.66 1.35
CA LEU A 142 13.83 -2.90 1.48
C LEU A 142 15.32 -2.63 1.29
N LYS A 143 16.14 -3.25 2.12
CA LYS A 143 17.59 -3.32 1.91
C LYS A 143 17.91 -4.26 0.74
N ASP A 144 19.08 -4.12 0.17
CA ASP A 144 19.51 -4.89 -1.01
C ASP A 144 19.33 -6.42 -0.84
N ALA A 145 19.66 -6.96 0.32
CA ALA A 145 19.48 -8.37 0.60
C ALA A 145 18.01 -8.81 0.66
N GLU A 146 17.17 -7.98 1.25
CA GLU A 146 15.72 -8.22 1.35
C GLU A 146 15.05 -8.10 -0.03
N LEU A 147 15.47 -7.10 -0.80
CA LEU A 147 15.01 -6.86 -2.17
C LEU A 147 15.39 -8.04 -3.07
N ARG A 148 16.61 -8.53 -2.96
CA ARG A 148 17.09 -9.73 -3.68
C ARG A 148 16.19 -10.93 -3.37
N THR A 149 16.00 -11.23 -2.11
CA THR A 149 15.17 -12.37 -1.67
C THR A 149 13.71 -12.23 -2.16
N TYR A 150 13.16 -11.04 -2.06
CA TYR A 150 11.81 -10.75 -2.52
C TYR A 150 11.63 -11.04 -4.01
N PHE A 151 12.52 -10.50 -4.86
CA PHE A 151 12.39 -10.67 -6.31
C PHE A 151 12.83 -12.04 -6.80
N GLN A 152 13.72 -12.74 -6.09
CA GLN A 152 14.01 -14.15 -6.38
C GLN A 152 12.76 -15.02 -6.20
N LYS A 153 12.03 -14.80 -5.12
CA LYS A 153 10.78 -15.51 -4.86
C LYS A 153 9.73 -15.18 -5.93
N GLN A 154 9.59 -13.90 -6.30
CA GLN A 154 8.66 -13.48 -7.34
C GLN A 154 9.02 -14.10 -8.70
N ALA A 155 10.27 -14.04 -9.10
CA ALA A 155 10.75 -14.64 -10.35
C ALA A 155 10.45 -16.14 -10.41
N HIS A 156 10.70 -16.85 -9.33
CA HIS A 156 10.38 -18.28 -9.22
C HIS A 156 8.88 -18.55 -9.35
N GLN A 157 8.05 -17.76 -8.68
CA GLN A 157 6.57 -17.89 -8.76
C GLN A 157 6.05 -17.62 -10.18
N GLU A 158 6.72 -16.76 -10.92
CA GLU A 158 6.38 -16.43 -12.32
C GLU A 158 7.00 -17.37 -13.33
N GLY A 159 7.73 -18.39 -12.88
CA GLY A 159 8.36 -19.39 -13.73
C GLY A 159 9.60 -18.91 -14.48
N LEU A 160 10.21 -17.82 -14.04
CA LEU A 160 11.43 -17.28 -14.64
C LEU A 160 12.67 -18.01 -14.08
N THR A 161 13.53 -18.44 -14.98
CA THR A 161 14.82 -19.08 -14.65
C THR A 161 15.95 -18.24 -15.22
N PHE A 162 16.95 -17.95 -14.39
CA PHE A 162 18.12 -17.17 -14.77
C PHE A 162 19.36 -18.06 -14.81
N ASP A 163 20.24 -17.78 -15.75
CA ASP A 163 21.56 -18.38 -15.76
C ASP A 163 22.39 -17.86 -14.58
N THR A 164 23.48 -18.54 -14.25
CA THR A 164 24.31 -18.22 -13.09
C THR A 164 24.79 -16.76 -13.12
N GLY A 165 24.49 -16.01 -12.05
CA GLY A 165 24.88 -14.60 -11.91
C GLY A 165 24.01 -13.60 -12.66
N VAL A 166 23.15 -14.04 -13.54
CA VAL A 166 22.32 -13.14 -14.40
C VAL A 166 21.24 -12.41 -13.61
N PHE A 167 20.69 -13.03 -12.59
CA PHE A 167 19.73 -12.34 -11.71
C PHE A 167 20.38 -11.16 -10.98
N GLU A 168 21.63 -11.29 -10.54
CA GLU A 168 22.39 -10.19 -9.94
C GLU A 168 22.65 -9.05 -10.94
N GLU A 169 22.92 -9.38 -12.21
CA GLU A 169 23.04 -8.37 -13.28
C GLU A 169 21.76 -7.56 -13.45
N LEU A 170 20.60 -8.21 -13.37
CA LEU A 170 19.30 -7.54 -13.39
C LEU A 170 19.17 -6.54 -12.24
N LEU A 171 19.52 -6.94 -11.01
CA LEU A 171 19.45 -6.07 -9.84
C LEU A 171 20.39 -4.87 -9.97
N ILE A 172 21.61 -5.09 -10.43
CA ILE A 172 22.59 -4.02 -10.64
C ILE A 172 22.10 -3.02 -11.70
N LYS A 173 21.64 -3.52 -12.85
CA LYS A 173 21.09 -2.66 -13.91
C LYS A 173 19.85 -1.89 -13.48
N SER A 174 19.11 -2.42 -12.53
CA SER A 174 17.94 -1.75 -11.94
C SER A 174 18.31 -0.88 -10.73
N ASN A 175 19.59 -0.66 -10.47
CA ASN A 175 20.10 0.14 -9.34
C ASN A 175 19.56 -0.31 -7.97
N PHE A 176 19.17 -1.56 -7.83
CA PHE A 176 18.47 -2.08 -6.64
C PHE A 176 17.22 -1.26 -6.28
N ASP A 177 16.67 -0.55 -7.24
CA ASP A 177 15.39 0.16 -7.06
C ASP A 177 14.21 -0.78 -7.24
N PHE A 178 13.29 -0.78 -6.29
CA PHE A 178 12.16 -1.73 -6.28
C PHE A 178 11.31 -1.61 -7.54
N SER A 179 10.96 -0.39 -7.94
CA SER A 179 10.11 -0.14 -9.12
C SER A 179 10.81 -0.55 -10.41
N ASP A 180 12.10 -0.26 -10.52
CA ASP A 180 12.89 -0.62 -11.71
C ASP A 180 13.08 -2.12 -11.83
N VAL A 181 13.38 -2.83 -10.72
CA VAL A 181 13.45 -4.30 -10.75
C VAL A 181 12.12 -4.90 -11.15
N GLN A 182 11.02 -4.43 -10.57
CA GLN A 182 9.68 -4.92 -10.89
C GLN A 182 9.32 -4.73 -12.37
N LYS A 183 9.59 -3.55 -12.90
CA LYS A 183 9.37 -3.20 -14.31
C LYS A 183 10.22 -4.06 -15.26
N ASN A 184 11.51 -4.18 -14.95
CA ASN A 184 12.44 -4.94 -15.77
C ASN A 184 12.13 -6.45 -15.74
N LEU A 185 11.73 -6.97 -14.57
CA LEU A 185 11.30 -8.37 -14.43
C LEU A 185 10.05 -8.64 -15.28
N ALA A 186 9.06 -7.77 -15.21
CA ALA A 186 7.84 -7.89 -16.02
C ALA A 186 8.15 -7.81 -17.52
N PHE A 187 9.08 -6.95 -17.92
CA PHE A 187 9.52 -6.86 -19.31
C PHE A 187 10.21 -8.13 -19.78
N LEU A 188 11.11 -8.70 -18.98
CA LEU A 188 11.80 -9.95 -19.30
C LEU A 188 10.84 -11.12 -19.44
N LYS A 189 9.79 -11.17 -18.63
CA LYS A 189 8.76 -12.20 -18.73
C LYS A 189 8.05 -12.17 -20.08
N GLY A 190 7.78 -10.99 -20.64
CA GLY A 190 7.23 -10.83 -21.98
C GLY A 190 8.24 -11.02 -23.10
N TYR A 191 9.51 -10.67 -22.85
CA TYR A 191 10.58 -10.77 -23.82
C TYR A 191 11.02 -12.22 -24.07
N LYS A 192 11.14 -13.01 -23.00
CA LYS A 192 11.53 -14.42 -23.07
C LYS A 192 10.52 -15.30 -22.35
N THR A 193 9.65 -15.90 -23.13
CA THR A 193 8.55 -16.72 -22.62
C THR A 193 8.95 -18.15 -22.26
N GLU A 194 10.08 -18.62 -22.79
CA GLU A 194 10.62 -19.98 -22.57
C GLU A 194 12.14 -19.98 -22.44
N GLY A 195 12.65 -20.90 -21.62
CA GLY A 195 14.07 -21.11 -21.44
C GLY A 195 14.73 -20.28 -20.35
N ILE A 196 16.05 -20.33 -20.30
CA ILE A 196 16.87 -19.69 -19.29
C ILE A 196 17.26 -18.28 -19.76
N ILE A 197 17.04 -17.28 -18.90
CA ILE A 197 17.43 -15.90 -19.17
C ILE A 197 18.95 -15.77 -19.03
N SER A 198 19.61 -15.32 -20.12
CA SER A 198 21.06 -15.15 -20.20
C SER A 198 21.48 -13.70 -20.00
N SER A 199 22.76 -13.49 -19.82
CA SER A 199 23.39 -12.16 -19.77
C SER A 199 23.10 -11.35 -21.04
N GLN A 200 23.06 -12.02 -22.20
CA GLN A 200 22.72 -11.38 -23.48
C GLN A 200 21.27 -10.88 -23.50
N ASP A 201 20.34 -11.70 -22.96
CA ASP A 201 18.93 -11.30 -22.84
C ASP A 201 18.80 -10.02 -21.99
N ILE A 202 19.54 -9.92 -20.89
CA ILE A 202 19.58 -8.72 -20.06
C ILE A 202 20.13 -7.51 -20.82
N ALA A 203 21.22 -7.72 -21.58
CA ALA A 203 21.85 -6.65 -22.36
C ALA A 203 20.92 -6.10 -23.46
N ASP A 204 20.18 -6.99 -24.11
CA ASP A 204 19.31 -6.65 -25.23
C ASP A 204 17.97 -6.08 -24.76
N ALA A 205 17.42 -6.62 -23.68
CA ALA A 205 16.09 -6.26 -23.18
C ALA A 205 16.07 -5.02 -22.29
N ILE A 206 17.14 -4.78 -21.53
CA ILE A 206 17.20 -3.69 -20.57
C ILE A 206 18.27 -2.69 -21.00
N PRO A 207 17.89 -1.55 -21.60
CA PRO A 207 18.85 -0.52 -22.01
C PRO A 207 19.57 0.07 -20.80
N LYS A 208 20.76 0.64 -21.08
CA LYS A 208 21.58 1.31 -20.07
C LYS A 208 20.93 2.60 -19.57
#